data_65f1f5ca79bbc848b368043c22fd9069
#
_entry.id   65f1f5ca79bbc848b368043c22fd9069
#
_cell.length_a   1.000
_cell.length_b   1.000
_cell.length_c   1.000
_cell.angle_alpha   90.00
_cell.angle_beta   90.00
_cell.angle_gamma   90.00
#
_symmetry.space_group_name_H-M   'P 1'
#
loop_
_entity.id
_entity.type
_entity.pdbx_description
1 polymer ?
#
loop_
_entity_poly.entity_id
_entity_poly.type
_entity_poly.pdbx_seq_one_letter_code
_entity_poly.pdbx_strand_id
1 'polypeptide(L)'
;VLAPGADRSHDGETVAGWDSRRFDPDLRRFGVPFFMAPINARLVRRSLALDGHLPCTYEEGVSVAALLKAAWIYISRGFGYFVGAPIPMQPTSGEGPPPWLQRAGSFCVRVHATTEDRTKSALVEVRGAGDPGYLATSKMLSEVGLALLLDEASPRGGVLTPATALGPVLRRRLAEAEEGRFMQFRVLD
;
A
#
# COMPACT_ATOMS: atom_id res chain seq x y z
N VAL A 1 14.81 12.02 3.93
CA VAL A 1 15.91 11.13 4.31
C VAL A 1 16.24 10.29 3.09
N LEU A 2 17.40 10.54 2.46
CA LEU A 2 17.85 9.85 1.25
C LEU A 2 18.40 8.45 1.60
N ALA A 3 18.24 7.50 0.68
CA ALA A 3 18.88 6.19 0.83
C ALA A 3 20.40 6.35 0.86
N PRO A 4 21.13 5.64 1.75
CA PRO A 4 22.58 5.70 1.78
C PRO A 4 23.14 5.15 0.46
N GLY A 5 24.02 5.95 -0.19
CA GLY A 5 24.64 5.55 -1.46
C GLY A 5 23.79 5.75 -2.71
N ALA A 6 22.58 6.30 -2.58
CA ALA A 6 21.80 6.68 -3.77
C ALA A 6 22.49 7.85 -4.47
N ASP A 7 22.83 7.67 -5.73
CA ASP A 7 23.35 8.75 -6.58
C ASP A 7 22.28 9.84 -6.65
N ARG A 8 22.66 11.07 -6.31
CA ARG A 8 21.77 12.24 -6.37
C ARG A 8 21.27 12.54 -7.78
N SER A 9 21.89 11.97 -8.80
CA SER A 9 21.46 12.11 -10.20
C SER A 9 20.12 11.44 -10.49
N HIS A 10 19.71 10.46 -9.68
CA HIS A 10 18.39 9.79 -9.83
C HIS A 10 17.26 10.44 -9.01
N ASP A 11 17.56 11.35 -8.09
CA ASP A 11 16.54 12.10 -7.36
C ASP A 11 15.78 13.13 -8.21
N GLY A 12 16.28 13.42 -9.40
CA GLY A 12 15.63 14.31 -10.36
C GLY A 12 14.77 13.57 -11.39
N GLU A 13 14.85 12.26 -11.47
CA GLU A 13 13.89 11.50 -12.23
C GLU A 13 12.55 11.59 -11.51
N THR A 14 11.73 12.48 -12.01
CA THR A 14 10.30 12.51 -11.82
C THR A 14 9.86 11.06 -11.60
N VAL A 15 9.17 10.79 -10.51
CA VAL A 15 8.23 9.67 -10.46
C VAL A 15 7.51 9.78 -11.78
N ALA A 16 7.92 8.95 -12.75
CA ALA A 16 7.36 9.00 -14.09
C ALA A 16 5.87 8.87 -13.85
N GLY A 17 5.19 10.02 -13.94
CA GLY A 17 3.80 10.08 -13.56
C GLY A 17 3.17 9.00 -14.41
N TRP A 18 2.54 8.03 -13.79
CA TRP A 18 1.74 7.08 -14.53
C TRP A 18 0.89 7.94 -15.47
N ASP A 19 1.17 7.83 -16.77
CA ASP A 19 0.41 8.57 -17.76
C ASP A 19 -1.06 8.24 -17.51
N SER A 20 -1.82 9.24 -17.12
CA SER A 20 -3.15 9.17 -16.51
C SER A 20 -4.20 8.41 -17.33
N ARG A 21 -3.79 7.76 -18.40
CA ARG A 21 -4.64 7.04 -19.35
C ARG A 21 -4.10 5.66 -19.73
N ARG A 22 -3.14 5.12 -18.99
CA ARG A 22 -2.48 3.90 -19.42
C ARG A 22 -3.28 2.66 -18.98
N PHE A 23 -3.62 1.85 -19.97
CA PHE A 23 -3.99 0.48 -19.75
C PHE A 23 -2.73 -0.31 -19.39
N ASP A 24 -2.71 -0.91 -18.21
CA ASP A 24 -1.65 -1.84 -17.83
C ASP A 24 -2.00 -3.21 -18.41
N PRO A 25 -1.23 -3.70 -19.41
CA PRO A 25 -1.52 -4.98 -20.05
C PRO A 25 -1.30 -6.16 -19.10
N ASP A 26 -0.38 -6.05 -18.16
CA ASP A 26 -0.02 -7.12 -17.24
C ASP A 26 -1.07 -7.25 -16.13
N LEU A 27 -1.53 -6.13 -15.61
CA LEU A 27 -2.66 -6.08 -14.67
C LEU A 27 -4.02 -6.13 -15.34
N ARG A 28 -4.10 -5.97 -16.68
CA ARG A 28 -5.32 -5.88 -17.50
C ARG A 28 -6.33 -4.86 -16.94
N ARG A 29 -5.85 -3.69 -16.52
CA ARG A 29 -6.66 -2.66 -15.88
C ARG A 29 -6.24 -1.26 -16.32
N PHE A 30 -7.22 -0.38 -16.37
CA PHE A 30 -6.97 1.06 -16.45
C PHE A 30 -6.68 1.59 -15.05
N GLY A 31 -5.61 2.36 -14.93
CA GLY A 31 -5.21 3.01 -13.69
C GLY A 31 -5.10 4.52 -13.85
N VAL A 32 -5.18 5.20 -12.73
CA VAL A 32 -4.86 6.62 -12.59
C VAL A 32 -3.78 6.78 -11.53
N PRO A 33 -2.98 7.85 -11.58
CA PRO A 33 -1.95 8.09 -10.58
C PRO A 33 -2.50 8.08 -9.16
N PHE A 34 -1.79 7.44 -8.25
CA PHE A 34 -2.13 7.48 -6.83
C PHE A 34 -1.45 8.68 -6.17
N PHE A 35 -2.21 9.47 -5.41
CA PHE A 35 -1.71 10.72 -4.82
C PHE A 35 -0.56 10.51 -3.82
N MET A 36 -0.46 9.32 -3.19
CA MET A 36 0.62 8.98 -2.28
C MET A 36 1.85 8.37 -2.99
N ALA A 37 1.77 8.11 -4.30
CA ALA A 37 2.86 7.48 -5.05
C ALA A 37 4.24 8.16 -4.87
N PRO A 38 4.36 9.51 -4.84
CA PRO A 38 5.64 10.16 -4.62
C PRO A 38 6.27 9.86 -3.24
N ILE A 39 5.43 9.64 -2.23
CA ILE A 39 5.89 9.29 -0.87
C ILE A 39 6.26 7.80 -0.83
N ASN A 40 5.39 6.95 -1.36
CA ASN A 40 5.57 5.50 -1.37
C ASN A 40 6.81 5.09 -2.18
N ALA A 41 7.05 5.73 -3.32
CA ALA A 41 8.23 5.49 -4.14
C ALA A 41 9.55 5.71 -3.37
N ARG A 42 9.62 6.74 -2.55
CA ARG A 42 10.80 7.00 -1.70
C ARG A 42 11.03 5.88 -0.68
N LEU A 43 9.96 5.38 -0.08
CA LEU A 43 10.04 4.28 0.90
C LEU A 43 10.46 2.97 0.24
N VAL A 44 9.91 2.64 -0.92
CA VAL A 44 10.27 1.44 -1.68
C VAL A 44 11.71 1.49 -2.14
N ARG A 45 12.13 2.58 -2.77
CA ARG A 45 13.54 2.77 -3.21
C ARG A 45 14.52 2.71 -2.03
N ARG A 46 14.15 3.29 -0.87
CA ARG A 46 14.97 3.19 0.34
C ARG A 46 15.10 1.74 0.81
N SER A 47 14.01 0.97 0.82
CA SER A 47 14.05 -0.44 1.20
C SER A 47 14.99 -1.23 0.28
N LEU A 48 14.82 -1.08 -1.03
CA LEU A 48 15.66 -1.76 -2.02
C LEU A 48 17.14 -1.40 -1.88
N ALA A 49 17.45 -0.12 -1.68
CA ALA A 49 18.83 0.33 -1.49
C ALA A 49 19.45 -0.21 -0.19
N LEU A 50 18.67 -0.29 0.90
CA LEU A 50 19.13 -0.85 2.17
C LEU A 50 19.38 -2.36 2.07
N ASP A 51 18.59 -3.06 1.27
CA ASP A 51 18.71 -4.51 1.06
C ASP A 51 19.74 -4.89 -0.06
N GLY A 52 20.41 -3.88 -0.62
CA GLY A 52 21.47 -4.07 -1.63
C GLY A 52 20.93 -4.45 -3.01
N HIS A 53 19.66 -4.20 -3.27
CA HIS A 53 19.06 -4.41 -4.59
C HIS A 53 19.43 -3.31 -5.57
N LEU A 54 19.43 -3.66 -6.85
CA LEU A 54 19.65 -2.71 -7.93
C LEU A 54 18.55 -1.64 -7.96
N PRO A 55 18.87 -0.44 -8.48
CA PRO A 55 17.84 0.57 -8.73
C PRO A 55 16.68 -0.01 -9.55
N CYS A 56 15.46 0.29 -9.15
CA CYS A 56 14.29 -0.11 -9.90
C CYS A 56 13.39 1.11 -10.19
N THR A 57 12.72 1.07 -11.33
CA THR A 57 11.63 1.97 -11.62
C THR A 57 10.41 1.52 -10.83
N TYR A 58 9.78 2.45 -10.12
CA TYR A 58 8.58 2.18 -9.33
C TYR A 58 7.46 3.10 -9.78
N GLU A 59 6.33 2.50 -10.11
CA GLU A 59 5.10 3.20 -10.48
C GLU A 59 3.94 2.69 -9.63
N GLU A 60 3.01 3.56 -9.28
CA GLU A 60 1.86 3.22 -8.46
C GLU A 60 0.62 3.94 -8.95
N GLY A 61 -0.49 3.21 -9.00
CA GLY A 61 -1.76 3.77 -9.42
C GLY A 61 -2.97 3.11 -8.78
N VAL A 62 -4.10 3.75 -8.91
CA VAL A 62 -5.39 3.25 -8.46
C VAL A 62 -6.21 2.80 -9.67
N SER A 63 -6.78 1.60 -9.62
CA SER A 63 -7.65 1.08 -10.65
C SER A 63 -8.88 1.99 -10.83
N VAL A 64 -9.21 2.33 -12.08
CA VAL A 64 -10.41 3.11 -12.42
C VAL A 64 -11.68 2.48 -11.87
N ALA A 65 -11.78 1.15 -11.88
CA ALA A 65 -12.92 0.44 -11.29
C ALA A 65 -13.04 0.69 -9.77
N ALA A 66 -11.90 0.78 -9.05
CA ALA A 66 -11.91 1.12 -7.63
C ALA A 66 -12.35 2.56 -7.40
N LEU A 67 -11.93 3.50 -8.23
CA LEU A 67 -12.36 4.89 -8.18
C LEU A 67 -13.86 5.05 -8.48
N LEU A 68 -14.36 4.38 -9.50
CA LEU A 68 -15.78 4.39 -9.83
C LEU A 68 -16.62 3.82 -8.69
N LYS A 69 -16.16 2.73 -8.06
CA LYS A 69 -16.81 2.17 -6.87
C LYS A 69 -16.80 3.18 -5.71
N ALA A 70 -15.67 3.83 -5.45
CA ALA A 70 -15.58 4.86 -4.42
C ALA A 70 -16.49 6.05 -4.72
N ALA A 71 -16.49 6.55 -5.97
CA ALA A 71 -17.37 7.61 -6.42
C ALA A 71 -18.84 7.23 -6.28
N TRP A 72 -19.23 6.02 -6.67
CA TRP A 72 -20.59 5.52 -6.49
C TRP A 72 -21.01 5.51 -5.03
N ILE A 73 -20.16 5.03 -4.14
CA ILE A 73 -20.41 5.05 -2.69
C ILE A 73 -20.58 6.49 -2.20
N TYR A 74 -19.77 7.43 -2.70
CA TYR A 74 -19.85 8.85 -2.33
C TYR A 74 -21.13 9.50 -2.83
N ILE A 75 -21.50 9.26 -4.10
CA ILE A 75 -22.71 9.81 -4.73
C ILE A 75 -23.96 9.23 -4.07
N SER A 76 -24.04 7.94 -3.85
CA SER A 76 -25.20 7.29 -3.21
C SER A 76 -25.43 7.80 -1.79
N ARG A 77 -24.36 8.19 -1.08
CA ARG A 77 -24.43 8.81 0.24
C ARG A 77 -24.71 10.29 0.20
N GLY A 78 -24.17 11.00 -0.80
CA GLY A 78 -24.52 12.41 -1.07
C GLY A 78 -26.00 12.57 -1.42
N PHE A 79 -26.61 11.61 -2.10
CA PHE A 79 -28.04 11.57 -2.33
C PHE A 79 -28.85 11.49 -1.03
N GLY A 80 -28.36 10.74 -0.04
CA GLY A 80 -28.94 10.70 1.30
C GLY A 80 -28.97 12.08 1.98
N TYR A 81 -27.94 12.91 1.76
CA TYR A 81 -27.92 14.31 2.25
C TYR A 81 -29.01 15.19 1.59
N PHE A 82 -29.18 15.01 0.29
CA PHE A 82 -30.17 15.81 -0.48
C PHE A 82 -31.62 15.52 -0.06
N VAL A 83 -31.89 14.30 0.42
CA VAL A 83 -33.20 13.90 0.95
C VAL A 83 -33.34 14.08 2.47
N GLY A 84 -32.43 14.84 3.10
CA GLY A 84 -32.50 15.13 4.54
C GLY A 84 -32.10 13.98 5.47
N ALA A 85 -31.49 12.93 4.92
CA ALA A 85 -30.91 11.88 5.77
C ALA A 85 -29.61 12.41 6.40
N PRO A 86 -29.40 12.23 7.73
CA PRO A 86 -28.15 12.66 8.36
C PRO A 86 -26.97 11.96 7.67
N ILE A 87 -26.00 12.74 7.17
CA ILE A 87 -24.73 12.18 6.70
C ILE A 87 -23.88 11.90 7.93
N PRO A 88 -23.69 10.66 8.32
CA PRO A 88 -22.78 10.35 9.41
C PRO A 88 -21.36 10.24 8.87
N MET A 89 -20.81 11.28 8.20
CA MET A 89 -19.58 11.06 7.45
C MET A 89 -18.54 12.17 7.44
N GLN A 90 -18.72 13.24 8.18
CA GLN A 90 -17.56 14.04 8.54
C GLN A 90 -17.19 13.73 9.98
N PRO A 91 -16.14 12.93 10.18
CA PRO A 91 -15.64 12.75 11.53
C PRO A 91 -15.19 14.12 12.07
N THR A 92 -15.49 14.37 13.34
CA THR A 92 -14.94 15.54 14.02
C THR A 92 -13.43 15.48 14.02
N SER A 93 -12.77 16.62 14.14
CA SER A 93 -11.30 16.66 14.19
C SER A 93 -10.77 15.71 15.28
N GLY A 94 -9.92 14.77 14.91
CA GLY A 94 -9.39 13.73 15.80
C GLY A 94 -10.17 12.41 15.79
N GLU A 95 -11.32 12.33 15.14
CA GLU A 95 -12.09 11.09 14.97
C GLU A 95 -11.91 10.55 13.55
N GLY A 96 -11.75 9.25 13.43
CA GLY A 96 -11.73 8.56 12.14
C GLY A 96 -13.14 8.17 11.67
N PRO A 97 -13.25 7.40 10.58
CA PRO A 97 -14.52 6.83 10.16
C PRO A 97 -15.16 6.00 11.28
N PRO A 98 -16.50 5.90 11.33
CA PRO A 98 -17.15 5.13 12.39
C PRO A 98 -16.70 3.66 12.36
N PRO A 99 -16.65 2.97 13.52
CA PRO A 99 -16.08 1.61 13.63
C PRO A 99 -16.70 0.58 12.69
N TRP A 100 -17.99 0.69 12.42
CA TRP A 100 -18.67 -0.24 11.49
C TRP A 100 -18.15 -0.07 10.05
N LEU A 101 -17.83 1.16 9.62
CA LEU A 101 -17.29 1.44 8.30
C LEU A 101 -15.83 0.98 8.19
N GLN A 102 -15.05 1.20 9.24
CA GLN A 102 -13.68 0.71 9.32
C GLN A 102 -13.61 -0.82 9.19
N ARG A 103 -14.53 -1.55 9.86
CA ARG A 103 -14.60 -3.02 9.79
C ARG A 103 -15.10 -3.54 8.45
N ALA A 104 -16.02 -2.81 7.80
CA ALA A 104 -16.53 -3.19 6.48
C ALA A 104 -15.55 -2.91 5.34
N GLY A 105 -14.46 -2.20 5.61
CA GLY A 105 -13.42 -1.87 4.65
C GLY A 105 -12.61 -3.10 4.23
N SER A 106 -11.99 -3.00 3.07
CA SER A 106 -11.00 -3.97 2.59
C SER A 106 -10.15 -3.31 1.51
N PHE A 107 -8.97 -3.85 1.29
CA PHE A 107 -8.09 -3.39 0.22
C PHE A 107 -7.46 -4.56 -0.54
N CYS A 108 -7.06 -4.28 -1.76
CA CYS A 108 -6.34 -5.22 -2.59
C CYS A 108 -5.26 -4.46 -3.35
N VAL A 109 -4.02 -4.86 -3.16
CA VAL A 109 -2.86 -4.32 -3.86
C VAL A 109 -2.28 -5.41 -4.73
N ARG A 110 -2.03 -5.11 -6.01
CA ARG A 110 -1.31 -5.98 -6.93
C ARG A 110 0.02 -5.36 -7.27
N VAL A 111 1.07 -6.13 -7.10
CA VAL A 111 2.45 -5.73 -7.40
C VAL A 111 2.94 -6.60 -8.54
N HIS A 112 3.20 -5.97 -9.67
CA HIS A 112 3.85 -6.61 -10.81
C HIS A 112 5.31 -6.17 -10.84
N ALA A 113 6.21 -7.12 -10.77
CA ALA A 113 7.65 -6.91 -10.93
C ALA A 113 8.12 -7.60 -12.21
N THR A 114 8.97 -6.92 -12.97
CA THR A 114 9.57 -7.48 -14.18
C THR A 114 11.03 -7.12 -14.26
N THR A 115 11.84 -8.00 -14.82
CA THR A 115 13.24 -7.70 -15.14
C THR A 115 13.31 -6.68 -16.29
N GLU A 116 14.43 -5.95 -16.40
CA GLU A 116 14.63 -4.94 -17.42
C GLU A 116 14.53 -5.53 -18.85
N ASP A 117 15.04 -6.72 -19.04
CA ASP A 117 14.96 -7.49 -20.29
C ASP A 117 13.58 -8.16 -20.51
N ARG A 118 12.64 -8.01 -19.56
CA ARG A 118 11.30 -8.61 -19.56
C ARG A 118 11.26 -10.13 -19.68
N THR A 119 12.37 -10.80 -19.40
CA THR A 119 12.43 -12.28 -19.46
C THR A 119 11.80 -12.96 -18.26
N LYS A 120 11.73 -12.24 -17.13
CA LYS A 120 11.12 -12.76 -15.89
C LYS A 120 10.14 -11.75 -15.34
N SER A 121 9.01 -12.23 -14.87
CA SER A 121 8.02 -11.41 -14.17
C SER A 121 7.44 -12.17 -12.99
N ALA A 122 6.92 -11.43 -12.03
CA ALA A 122 6.18 -11.96 -10.91
C ALA A 122 5.03 -11.03 -10.58
N LEU A 123 3.86 -11.59 -10.36
CA LEU A 123 2.67 -10.87 -9.93
C LEU A 123 2.28 -11.32 -8.52
N VAL A 124 2.23 -10.39 -7.60
CA VAL A 124 1.84 -10.65 -6.22
C VAL A 124 0.56 -9.87 -5.89
N GLU A 125 -0.36 -10.53 -5.24
CA GLU A 125 -1.57 -9.91 -4.72
C GLU A 125 -1.53 -9.91 -3.20
N VAL A 126 -1.80 -8.74 -2.61
CA VAL A 126 -1.95 -8.56 -1.16
C VAL A 126 -3.36 -8.08 -0.91
N ARG A 127 -4.11 -8.84 -0.13
CA ARG A 127 -5.46 -8.48 0.32
C ARG A 127 -5.47 -8.28 1.80
N GLY A 128 -6.20 -7.26 2.26
CA GLY A 128 -6.37 -7.00 3.68
C GLY A 128 -7.81 -6.68 4.03
N ALA A 129 -8.19 -7.09 5.25
CA ALA A 129 -9.47 -6.77 5.86
C ALA A 129 -9.35 -5.48 6.68
N GLY A 130 -10.45 -4.73 6.71
CA GLY A 130 -10.51 -3.43 7.38
C GLY A 130 -10.14 -2.26 6.46
N ASP A 131 -10.55 -1.09 6.87
CA ASP A 131 -10.22 0.16 6.21
C ASP A 131 -8.72 0.41 6.20
N PRO A 132 -8.09 0.64 5.02
CA PRO A 132 -6.64 0.83 4.93
C PRO A 132 -6.15 2.15 5.55
N GLY A 133 -7.03 3.13 5.72
CA GLY A 133 -6.65 4.43 6.28
C GLY A 133 -6.44 4.40 7.80
N TYR A 134 -7.23 3.64 8.52
CA TYR A 134 -7.21 3.61 9.99
C TYR A 134 -7.06 2.20 10.56
N LEU A 135 -8.07 1.34 10.43
CA LEU A 135 -8.10 0.05 11.13
C LEU A 135 -6.97 -0.88 10.68
N ALA A 136 -6.79 -1.07 9.38
CA ALA A 136 -5.73 -1.94 8.89
C ALA A 136 -4.34 -1.34 9.18
N THR A 137 -4.17 -0.03 9.04
CA THR A 137 -2.91 0.66 9.35
C THR A 137 -2.55 0.53 10.82
N SER A 138 -3.52 0.71 11.76
CA SER A 138 -3.25 0.55 13.19
C SER A 138 -2.83 -0.88 13.54
N LYS A 139 -3.48 -1.89 12.93
CA LYS A 139 -3.09 -3.30 13.11
C LYS A 139 -1.70 -3.59 12.56
N MET A 140 -1.39 -3.12 11.34
CA MET A 140 -0.05 -3.27 10.77
C MET A 140 1.02 -2.64 11.66
N LEU A 141 0.76 -1.44 12.20
CA LEU A 141 1.68 -0.76 13.11
C LEU A 141 1.84 -1.52 14.43
N SER A 142 0.75 -2.07 14.98
CA SER A 142 0.80 -2.91 16.19
C SER A 142 1.65 -4.17 15.97
N GLU A 143 1.49 -4.84 14.82
CA GLU A 143 2.29 -6.01 14.49
C GLU A 143 3.77 -5.67 14.29
N VAL A 144 4.10 -4.49 13.76
CA VAL A 144 5.49 -3.99 13.72
C VAL A 144 6.04 -3.84 15.14
N GLY A 145 5.29 -3.22 16.06
CA GLY A 145 5.70 -3.06 17.45
C GLY A 145 5.90 -4.40 18.16
N LEU A 146 4.96 -5.33 17.99
CA LEU A 146 5.07 -6.67 18.56
C LEU A 146 6.23 -7.46 17.97
N ALA A 147 6.47 -7.36 16.67
CA ALA A 147 7.60 -8.02 16.04
C ALA A 147 8.95 -7.53 16.55
N LEU A 148 9.07 -6.21 16.79
CA LEU A 148 10.29 -5.63 17.38
C LEU A 148 10.54 -6.07 18.83
N LEU A 149 9.48 -6.40 19.57
CA LEU A 149 9.56 -6.78 20.99
C LEU A 149 9.74 -8.29 21.18
N LEU A 150 9.11 -9.09 20.35
CA LEU A 150 8.94 -10.52 20.60
C LEU A 150 9.69 -11.42 19.60
N ASP A 151 10.01 -10.91 18.44
CA ASP A 151 10.66 -11.68 17.37
C ASP A 151 12.10 -11.21 17.15
N GLU A 152 12.82 -11.98 16.36
CA GLU A 152 14.16 -11.60 15.91
C GLU A 152 14.05 -10.54 14.81
N ALA A 153 14.29 -9.30 15.16
CA ALA A 153 14.45 -8.23 14.20
C ALA A 153 15.81 -8.32 13.51
N SER A 154 15.97 -7.69 12.36
CA SER A 154 17.26 -7.54 11.70
C SER A 154 18.30 -7.00 12.69
N PRO A 155 19.52 -7.56 12.76
CA PRO A 155 20.61 -7.02 13.61
C PRO A 155 21.05 -5.62 13.19
N ARG A 156 20.54 -5.11 12.09
CA ARG A 156 20.83 -3.79 11.54
C ARG A 156 20.14 -2.71 12.35
N GLY A 157 20.89 -1.87 13.02
CA GLY A 157 20.37 -0.68 13.70
C GLY A 157 20.17 0.49 12.74
N GLY A 158 19.45 1.52 13.19
CA GLY A 158 19.28 2.79 12.48
C GLY A 158 17.85 3.07 12.04
N VAL A 159 17.69 4.01 11.09
CA VAL A 159 16.38 4.36 10.53
C VAL A 159 16.09 3.42 9.37
N LEU A 160 15.30 2.39 9.61
CA LEU A 160 14.95 1.35 8.67
C LEU A 160 13.47 1.44 8.27
N THR A 161 13.13 0.87 7.13
CA THR A 161 11.73 0.62 6.78
C THR A 161 11.25 -0.68 7.44
N PRO A 162 9.94 -0.87 7.68
CA PRO A 162 9.43 -2.12 8.22
C PRO A 162 9.83 -3.35 7.39
N ALA A 163 9.89 -3.20 6.07
CA ALA A 163 10.31 -4.27 5.16
C ALA A 163 11.76 -4.68 5.43
N THR A 164 12.67 -3.72 5.55
CA THR A 164 14.09 -3.97 5.79
C THR A 164 14.38 -4.45 7.22
N ALA A 165 13.64 -3.90 8.21
CA ALA A 165 13.86 -4.24 9.60
C ALA A 165 13.31 -5.63 9.98
N LEU A 166 12.17 -6.00 9.44
CA LEU A 166 11.38 -7.14 9.88
C LEU A 166 11.08 -8.16 8.77
N GLY A 167 11.10 -7.72 7.50
CA GLY A 167 10.98 -8.58 6.31
C GLY A 167 10.00 -9.75 6.44
N PRO A 168 10.53 -10.99 6.37
CA PRO A 168 9.71 -12.20 6.44
C PRO A 168 8.95 -12.38 7.76
N VAL A 169 9.49 -11.89 8.87
CA VAL A 169 8.85 -11.96 10.20
C VAL A 169 7.55 -11.18 10.19
N LEU A 170 7.59 -9.91 9.75
CA LEU A 170 6.39 -9.09 9.67
C LEU A 170 5.36 -9.67 8.72
N ARG A 171 5.78 -10.17 7.55
CA ARG A 171 4.88 -10.81 6.60
C ARG A 171 4.17 -12.02 7.22
N ARG A 172 4.89 -12.88 7.95
CA ARG A 172 4.32 -14.03 8.65
C ARG A 172 3.29 -13.56 9.68
N ARG A 173 3.64 -12.62 10.55
CA ARG A 173 2.75 -12.09 11.58
C ARG A 173 1.46 -11.51 11.00
N LEU A 174 1.57 -10.70 9.94
CA LEU A 174 0.40 -10.13 9.25
C LEU A 174 -0.49 -11.20 8.61
N ALA A 175 0.12 -12.28 8.10
CA ALA A 175 -0.64 -13.39 7.52
C ALA A 175 -1.35 -14.25 8.59
N GLU A 176 -0.74 -14.42 9.76
CA GLU A 176 -1.29 -15.20 10.87
C GLU A 176 -2.25 -14.40 11.76
N ALA A 177 -2.17 -13.06 11.72
CA ALA A 177 -3.02 -12.18 12.51
C ALA A 177 -4.52 -12.47 12.30
N GLU A 178 -5.29 -12.40 13.38
CA GLU A 178 -6.72 -12.72 13.39
C GLU A 178 -7.03 -14.12 12.81
N GLU A 179 -6.24 -15.12 13.15
CA GLU A 179 -6.40 -16.49 12.66
C GLU A 179 -6.30 -16.60 11.12
N GLY A 180 -5.42 -15.79 10.50
CA GLY A 180 -5.21 -15.77 9.06
C GLY A 180 -6.25 -14.97 8.26
N ARG A 181 -7.09 -14.19 8.95
CA ARG A 181 -8.15 -13.41 8.29
C ARG A 181 -7.75 -11.97 7.98
N PHE A 182 -6.66 -11.46 8.57
CA PHE A 182 -6.28 -10.07 8.43
C PHE A 182 -5.64 -9.77 7.07
N MET A 183 -4.56 -10.45 6.71
CA MET A 183 -3.87 -10.24 5.44
C MET A 183 -3.56 -11.56 4.72
N GLN A 184 -3.67 -11.53 3.41
CA GLN A 184 -3.35 -12.66 2.53
C GLN A 184 -2.35 -12.20 1.48
N PHE A 185 -1.31 -12.99 1.28
CA PHE A 185 -0.27 -12.79 0.28
C PHE A 185 -0.32 -13.95 -0.72
N ARG A 186 -0.49 -13.65 -2.00
CA ARG A 186 -0.60 -14.66 -3.05
C ARG A 186 0.32 -14.29 -4.20
N VAL A 187 1.11 -15.25 -4.68
CA VAL A 187 1.77 -15.14 -5.98
C VAL A 187 0.73 -15.59 -7.00
N LEU A 188 0.54 -14.77 -8.02
CA LEU A 188 -0.35 -15.04 -9.15
C LEU A 188 0.54 -15.39 -10.33
N ASP A 189 0.30 -16.52 -10.96
CA ASP A 189 1.01 -16.97 -12.16
C ASP A 189 0.50 -16.24 -13.41
#